data_650baaa5050638957acf65fd12314dd0
#
_entry.id   650baaa5050638957acf65fd12314dd0
#
_cell.length_a   1.000
_cell.length_b   1.000
_cell.length_c   1.000
_cell.angle_alpha   90.00
_cell.angle_beta   90.00
_cell.angle_gamma   90.00
#
_symmetry.space_group_name_H-M   'P 1'
#
loop_
_entity.id
_entity.type
_entity.pdbx_description
1 polymer ?
#
loop_
_entity_poly.entity_id
_entity_poly.type
_entity_poly.pdbx_seq_one_letter_code
_entity_poly.pdbx_strand_id
1 'polypeptide(L)'
;MKRMLLMVLAALMATMTVNAQNEDLKNEIGVSYGLGVSLIGDGLGNGLGNAIGGLAGYKYDNDKQFGSLSVEYFRHLNEVPKLAFGAIFSYSHYGEDELKDGVKVGDRSRNYFTLMPAVKCNWINKNNFALYSKLGLGATYMSYKATGSDNDSKVYFMCQVSAIGVEFGSKLRGFFEAGGGEQGIILGGIKYKF
;
A
#
# COMPACT_ATOMS: atom_id res chain seq x y z
N MET A 1 11.45 16.34 -12.10
CA MET A 1 10.95 15.54 -10.98
C MET A 1 11.12 14.03 -11.19
N LYS A 2 10.67 13.41 -12.29
CA LYS A 2 10.82 11.95 -12.54
C LYS A 2 12.28 11.46 -12.50
N ARG A 3 13.23 12.23 -13.04
CA ARG A 3 14.67 11.88 -13.06
C ARG A 3 15.32 11.95 -11.67
N MET A 4 14.91 12.90 -10.81
CA MET A 4 15.39 12.98 -9.43
C MET A 4 14.91 11.79 -8.59
N LEU A 5 13.66 11.37 -8.75
CA LEU A 5 13.11 10.19 -8.05
C LEU A 5 13.87 8.91 -8.42
N LEU A 6 14.19 8.74 -9.72
CA LEU A 6 15.00 7.62 -10.22
C LEU A 6 16.43 7.65 -9.67
N MET A 7 17.06 8.82 -9.56
CA MET A 7 18.39 8.95 -8.97
C MET A 7 18.42 8.65 -7.47
N VAL A 8 17.42 9.09 -6.73
CA VAL A 8 17.27 8.78 -5.29
C VAL A 8 17.04 7.28 -5.09
N LEU A 9 16.22 6.65 -5.91
CA LEU A 9 15.98 5.21 -5.88
C LEU A 9 17.26 4.42 -6.23
N ALA A 10 18.00 4.86 -7.24
CA ALA A 10 19.29 4.25 -7.64
C ALA A 10 20.37 4.45 -6.57
N ALA A 11 20.44 5.62 -5.93
CA ALA A 11 21.37 5.88 -4.83
C ALA A 11 21.04 5.03 -3.58
N LEU A 12 19.76 4.87 -3.24
CA LEU A 12 19.31 3.95 -2.19
C LEU A 12 19.69 2.49 -2.50
N MET A 13 19.53 2.05 -3.74
CA MET A 13 19.96 0.69 -4.14
C MET A 13 21.48 0.51 -4.15
N ALA A 14 22.25 1.54 -4.50
CA ALA A 14 23.73 1.48 -4.51
C ALA A 14 24.34 1.40 -3.10
N THR A 15 23.71 2.01 -2.09
CA THR A 15 24.18 1.92 -0.70
C THR A 15 23.91 0.54 -0.05
N MET A 16 23.06 -0.28 -0.64
CA MET A 16 22.68 -1.59 -0.10
C MET A 16 23.61 -2.75 -0.52
N THR A 17 24.60 -2.50 -1.38
CA THR A 17 25.49 -3.55 -1.92
C THR A 17 26.71 -3.86 -1.05
N VAL A 18 26.93 -3.16 0.06
CA VAL A 18 28.14 -3.26 0.87
C VAL A 18 27.87 -3.94 2.20
N ASN A 19 27.55 -5.20 2.25
CA ASN A 19 27.83 -6.10 3.39
C ASN A 19 27.06 -7.42 3.23
N ALA A 20 27.50 -8.26 2.32
CA ALA A 20 26.87 -9.56 2.04
C ALA A 20 27.75 -10.73 2.52
N GLN A 21 28.16 -10.74 3.78
CA GLN A 21 28.78 -11.92 4.36
C GLN A 21 28.11 -12.23 5.71
N ASN A 22 27.31 -13.31 5.72
CA ASN A 22 26.85 -14.08 6.90
C ASN A 22 26.15 -13.34 8.04
N GLU A 23 25.39 -12.29 7.78
CA GLU A 23 24.44 -11.78 8.77
C GLU A 23 23.03 -12.32 8.47
N ASP A 24 22.32 -12.76 9.52
CA ASP A 24 20.89 -13.03 9.45
C ASP A 24 20.19 -11.80 8.86
N LEU A 25 19.60 -11.92 7.68
CA LEU A 25 18.91 -10.83 6.99
C LEU A 25 17.69 -10.38 7.79
N LYS A 26 17.89 -9.41 8.68
CA LYS A 26 16.90 -8.98 9.68
C LYS A 26 16.03 -7.84 9.21
N ASN A 27 16.51 -7.09 8.24
CA ASN A 27 15.80 -5.92 7.72
C ASN A 27 15.24 -6.22 6.35
N GLU A 28 14.08 -5.66 6.07
CA GLU A 28 13.49 -5.69 4.73
C GLU A 28 12.90 -4.33 4.38
N ILE A 29 13.10 -3.90 3.15
CA ILE A 29 12.45 -2.73 2.56
C ILE A 29 11.71 -3.17 1.31
N GLY A 30 10.49 -2.71 1.12
CA GLY A 30 9.66 -3.08 -0.02
C GLY A 30 8.94 -1.91 -0.64
N VAL A 31 8.60 -2.08 -1.92
CA VAL A 31 7.72 -1.18 -2.67
C VAL A 31 6.62 -2.02 -3.28
N SER A 32 5.38 -1.59 -3.15
CA SER A 32 4.22 -2.30 -3.67
C SER A 32 3.21 -1.37 -4.32
N TYR A 33 2.41 -1.96 -5.19
CA TYR A 33 1.22 -1.35 -5.76
C TYR A 33 0.01 -2.21 -5.40
N GLY A 34 -1.04 -1.54 -4.90
CA GLY A 34 -2.27 -2.19 -4.47
C GLY A 34 -3.48 -1.73 -5.27
N LEU A 35 -4.42 -2.64 -5.45
CA LEU A 35 -5.70 -2.41 -6.09
C LEU A 35 -6.84 -2.55 -5.08
N GLY A 36 -7.95 -1.83 -5.31
CA GLY A 36 -9.12 -1.89 -4.44
C GLY A 36 -9.02 -1.04 -3.17
N VAL A 37 -8.30 0.09 -3.22
CA VAL A 37 -8.07 1.00 -2.09
C VAL A 37 -9.34 1.71 -1.61
N SER A 38 -10.32 1.93 -2.47
CA SER A 38 -11.51 2.77 -2.19
C SER A 38 -12.54 2.14 -1.26
N LEU A 39 -12.28 0.93 -0.74
CA LEU A 39 -13.27 0.18 0.03
C LEU A 39 -13.46 0.66 1.47
N ILE A 40 -12.57 1.49 1.98
CA ILE A 40 -12.62 1.93 3.38
C ILE A 40 -12.90 3.44 3.51
N GLY A 41 -12.66 4.23 2.44
CA GLY A 41 -12.85 5.69 2.46
C GLY A 41 -14.29 6.15 2.68
N ASP A 42 -15.29 5.36 2.33
CA ASP A 42 -16.71 5.69 2.46
C ASP A 42 -17.47 4.91 3.57
N GLY A 43 -16.72 4.33 4.50
CA GLY A 43 -17.29 3.64 5.67
C GLY A 43 -17.27 2.12 5.56
N LEU A 44 -16.90 1.50 6.66
CA LEU A 44 -16.80 0.04 6.86
C LEU A 44 -18.05 -0.79 6.43
N GLY A 45 -19.20 -0.12 6.19
CA GLY A 45 -20.44 -0.77 5.79
C GLY A 45 -20.68 -0.92 4.29
N ASN A 46 -20.15 0.00 3.48
CA ASN A 46 -20.39 0.00 2.02
C ASN A 46 -19.25 -0.64 1.22
N GLY A 47 -18.06 -0.74 1.79
CA GLY A 47 -16.85 -1.15 1.07
C GLY A 47 -16.87 -2.60 0.59
N LEU A 48 -17.22 -3.54 1.45
CA LEU A 48 -17.33 -4.96 1.08
C LEU A 48 -18.48 -5.20 0.09
N GLY A 49 -19.61 -4.47 0.26
CA GLY A 49 -20.75 -4.54 -0.65
C GLY A 49 -20.40 -4.04 -2.06
N ASN A 50 -19.63 -2.96 -2.16
CA ASN A 50 -19.21 -2.40 -3.46
C ASN A 50 -18.13 -3.24 -4.14
N ALA A 51 -17.22 -3.91 -3.38
CA ALA A 51 -16.24 -4.84 -3.97
C ALA A 51 -16.92 -6.08 -4.55
N ILE A 52 -17.87 -6.65 -3.83
CA ILE A 52 -18.65 -7.79 -4.30
C ILE A 52 -19.57 -7.36 -5.45
N GLY A 53 -20.15 -6.16 -5.38
CA GLY A 53 -20.97 -5.57 -6.43
C GLY A 53 -20.18 -5.27 -7.71
N GLY A 54 -18.92 -4.80 -7.59
CA GLY A 54 -18.01 -4.59 -8.72
C GLY A 54 -17.65 -5.89 -9.43
N LEU A 55 -17.47 -6.97 -8.69
CA LEU A 55 -17.34 -8.33 -9.24
C LEU A 55 -18.62 -8.84 -9.91
N ALA A 56 -19.77 -8.30 -9.51
CA ALA A 56 -21.10 -8.63 -10.07
C ALA A 56 -21.55 -7.72 -11.24
N GLY A 57 -20.67 -6.85 -11.78
CA GLY A 57 -20.90 -6.13 -13.02
C GLY A 57 -21.53 -4.74 -12.89
N TYR A 58 -21.56 -4.12 -11.72
CA TYR A 58 -21.92 -2.71 -11.59
C TYR A 58 -20.79 -1.82 -12.12
N LYS A 59 -21.00 -1.23 -13.27
CA LYS A 59 -20.10 -0.22 -13.86
C LYS A 59 -20.33 1.11 -13.15
N TYR A 60 -19.38 1.53 -12.32
CA TYR A 60 -19.22 2.95 -12.00
C TYR A 60 -18.45 3.58 -13.17
N ASP A 61 -19.13 4.38 -13.93
CA ASP A 61 -18.59 5.05 -15.11
C ASP A 61 -17.70 6.22 -14.63
N ASN A 62 -16.45 6.25 -15.09
CA ASN A 62 -15.48 7.35 -15.02
C ASN A 62 -14.67 7.60 -13.72
N ASP A 63 -14.52 6.68 -12.82
CA ASP A 63 -13.58 6.84 -11.70
C ASP A 63 -12.13 6.61 -12.17
N LYS A 64 -11.37 7.69 -12.30
CA LYS A 64 -9.90 7.63 -12.48
C LYS A 64 -9.24 7.28 -11.16
N GLN A 65 -9.41 6.05 -10.73
CA GLN A 65 -8.80 5.55 -9.52
C GLN A 65 -7.35 5.11 -9.80
N PHE A 66 -6.40 5.80 -9.20
CA PHE A 66 -5.04 5.31 -9.07
C PHE A 66 -4.98 4.44 -7.80
N GLY A 67 -4.55 3.19 -7.92
CA GLY A 67 -4.38 2.30 -6.77
C GLY A 67 -3.46 2.89 -5.70
N SER A 68 -3.05 2.11 -4.71
CA SER A 68 -2.13 2.54 -3.67
C SER A 68 -0.69 2.22 -4.03
N LEU A 69 0.18 3.21 -4.05
CA LEU A 69 1.63 3.02 -4.08
C LEU A 69 2.16 3.05 -2.64
N SER A 70 2.86 2.00 -2.23
CA SER A 70 3.33 1.89 -0.84
C SER A 70 4.82 1.60 -0.77
N VAL A 71 5.45 2.12 0.29
CA VAL A 71 6.80 1.77 0.73
C VAL A 71 6.68 1.19 2.13
N GLU A 72 7.34 0.08 2.39
CA GLU A 72 7.33 -0.60 3.68
C GLU A 72 8.74 -0.93 4.14
N TYR A 73 8.95 -0.84 5.45
CA TYR A 73 10.16 -1.29 6.11
C TYR A 73 9.79 -2.17 7.28
N PHE A 74 10.46 -3.33 7.42
CA PHE A 74 10.30 -4.24 8.55
C PHE A 74 11.65 -4.71 9.08
N ARG A 75 11.70 -4.93 10.39
CA ARG A 75 12.82 -5.55 11.09
C ARG A 75 12.35 -6.78 11.85
N HIS A 76 12.98 -7.91 11.56
CA HIS A 76 12.73 -9.17 12.24
C HIS A 76 13.33 -9.17 13.64
N LEU A 77 12.60 -9.69 14.60
CA LEU A 77 13.07 -9.83 15.98
C LEU A 77 14.05 -10.99 16.10
N ASN A 78 15.13 -10.81 16.89
CA ASN A 78 16.11 -11.85 17.13
C ASN A 78 15.53 -13.00 17.95
N GLU A 79 14.71 -12.67 18.97
CA GLU A 79 14.13 -13.63 19.89
C GLU A 79 12.95 -14.39 19.28
N VAL A 80 12.22 -13.77 18.35
CA VAL A 80 11.06 -14.36 17.67
C VAL A 80 11.18 -14.10 16.17
N PRO A 81 11.99 -14.89 15.42
CA PRO A 81 12.25 -14.65 14.01
C PRO A 81 11.02 -14.68 13.09
N LYS A 82 9.92 -15.23 13.60
CA LYS A 82 8.63 -15.22 12.89
C LYS A 82 7.96 -13.83 12.88
N LEU A 83 8.32 -12.96 13.85
CA LEU A 83 7.74 -11.63 13.95
C LEU A 83 8.70 -10.56 13.41
N ALA A 84 8.13 -9.63 12.68
CA ALA A 84 8.81 -8.41 12.27
C ALA A 84 7.92 -7.20 12.59
N PHE A 85 8.56 -6.11 13.04
CA PHE A 85 7.92 -4.82 13.27
C PHE A 85 8.45 -3.81 12.28
N GLY A 86 7.59 -2.91 11.86
CA GLY A 86 7.95 -1.93 10.86
C GLY A 86 6.95 -0.81 10.70
N ALA A 87 7.05 -0.15 9.57
CA ALA A 87 6.14 0.90 9.17
C ALA A 87 5.83 0.80 7.68
N ILE A 88 4.64 1.23 7.33
CA ILE A 88 4.12 1.31 5.97
C ILE A 88 3.74 2.76 5.71
N PHE A 89 4.26 3.32 4.62
CA PHE A 89 3.78 4.57 4.05
C PHE A 89 3.08 4.26 2.74
N SER A 90 1.86 4.79 2.55
CA SER A 90 1.13 4.63 1.30
C SER A 90 0.59 5.95 0.78
N TYR A 91 0.48 6.04 -0.54
CA TYR A 91 -0.12 7.13 -1.28
C TYR A 91 -1.14 6.59 -2.27
N SER A 92 -2.34 7.17 -2.25
CA SER A 92 -3.36 6.91 -3.26
C SER A 92 -4.00 8.20 -3.74
N HIS A 93 -4.49 8.17 -4.97
CA HIS A 93 -5.13 9.31 -5.62
C HIS A 93 -6.46 8.89 -6.21
N TYR A 94 -7.46 9.74 -6.01
CA TYR A 94 -8.81 9.58 -6.51
C TYR A 94 -9.22 10.83 -7.29
N GLY A 95 -9.61 10.67 -8.54
CA GLY A 95 -10.13 11.75 -9.38
C GLY A 95 -11.52 11.41 -9.89
N GLU A 96 -12.48 12.30 -9.69
CA GLU A 96 -13.86 12.19 -10.17
C GLU A 96 -14.16 13.39 -11.09
N ASP A 97 -14.80 13.13 -12.21
CA ASP A 97 -15.37 14.17 -13.07
C ASP A 97 -16.82 14.43 -12.64
N GLU A 98 -17.14 15.68 -12.28
CA GLU A 98 -18.51 16.06 -11.94
C GLU A 98 -19.28 16.32 -13.24
N LEU A 99 -20.27 15.46 -13.53
CA LEU A 99 -21.12 15.55 -14.71
C LEU A 99 -22.50 16.11 -14.32
N LYS A 100 -22.97 17.12 -15.04
CA LYS A 100 -24.35 17.61 -14.98
C LYS A 100 -24.98 17.48 -16.38
N ASP A 101 -26.07 16.73 -16.46
CA ASP A 101 -26.75 16.45 -17.74
C ASP A 101 -25.83 15.86 -18.83
N GLY A 102 -24.86 15.05 -18.40
CA GLY A 102 -23.87 14.45 -19.31
C GLY A 102 -22.71 15.37 -19.74
N VAL A 103 -22.68 16.61 -19.23
CA VAL A 103 -21.61 17.58 -19.51
C VAL A 103 -20.73 17.73 -18.27
N LYS A 104 -19.41 17.66 -18.45
CA LYS A 104 -18.43 17.88 -17.38
C LYS A 104 -18.49 19.34 -16.89
N VAL A 105 -18.85 19.54 -15.62
CA VAL A 105 -18.99 20.85 -14.96
C VAL A 105 -17.89 21.13 -13.94
N GLY A 106 -17.12 20.12 -13.52
CA GLY A 106 -16.04 20.29 -12.56
C GLY A 106 -15.20 19.04 -12.41
N ASP A 107 -14.07 19.21 -11.70
CA ASP A 107 -13.15 18.15 -11.29
C ASP A 107 -13.09 18.08 -9.78
N ARG A 108 -13.11 16.87 -9.25
CA ARG A 108 -12.86 16.59 -7.83
C ARG A 108 -11.64 15.68 -7.73
N SER A 109 -10.74 15.98 -6.82
CA SER A 109 -9.59 15.13 -6.55
C SER A 109 -9.34 14.97 -5.07
N ARG A 110 -8.98 13.74 -4.68
CA ARG A 110 -8.63 13.37 -3.30
C ARG A 110 -7.26 12.70 -3.32
N ASN A 111 -6.37 13.17 -2.45
CA ASN A 111 -5.08 12.56 -2.22
C ASN A 111 -5.03 12.02 -0.81
N TYR A 112 -4.57 10.80 -0.66
CA TYR A 112 -4.48 10.11 0.63
C TYR A 112 -3.01 9.79 0.91
N PHE A 113 -2.55 10.20 2.07
CA PHE A 113 -1.21 9.91 2.59
C PHE A 113 -1.37 9.17 3.91
N THR A 114 -0.95 7.92 3.95
CA THR A 114 -1.15 7.06 5.11
C THR A 114 0.18 6.63 5.69
N LEU A 115 0.29 6.69 7.02
CA LEU A 115 1.42 6.14 7.77
C LEU A 115 0.90 5.18 8.82
N MET A 116 1.40 3.95 8.79
CA MET A 116 0.98 2.87 9.69
C MET A 116 2.19 2.15 10.28
N PRO A 117 2.45 2.19 11.59
CA PRO A 117 3.19 1.13 12.25
C PRO A 117 2.53 -0.22 11.96
N ALA A 118 3.36 -1.23 11.78
CA ALA A 118 2.88 -2.53 11.32
C ALA A 118 3.64 -3.70 11.95
N VAL A 119 2.94 -4.83 12.02
CA VAL A 119 3.48 -6.13 12.45
C VAL A 119 3.29 -7.13 11.33
N LYS A 120 4.31 -7.92 11.06
CA LYS A 120 4.30 -9.02 10.11
C LYS A 120 4.60 -10.32 10.85
N CYS A 121 3.80 -11.35 10.62
CA CYS A 121 3.98 -12.69 11.19
C CYS A 121 4.24 -13.69 10.06
N ASN A 122 5.44 -14.27 10.02
CA ASN A 122 5.82 -15.28 9.05
C ASN A 122 5.39 -16.67 9.55
N TRP A 123 4.46 -17.30 8.86
CA TRP A 123 4.02 -18.68 9.10
C TRP A 123 5.06 -19.67 8.60
N ILE A 124 5.59 -19.39 7.39
CA ILE A 124 6.68 -20.13 6.76
C ILE A 124 7.73 -19.11 6.36
N ASN A 125 8.99 -19.36 6.73
CA ASN A 125 10.11 -18.51 6.35
C ASN A 125 11.28 -19.38 5.89
N LYS A 126 11.40 -19.57 4.59
CA LYS A 126 12.49 -20.30 3.93
C LYS A 126 13.35 -19.33 3.12
N ASN A 127 14.54 -19.77 2.72
CA ASN A 127 15.48 -18.92 1.97
C ASN A 127 14.87 -18.30 0.70
N ASN A 128 14.05 -19.06 -0.03
CA ASN A 128 13.48 -18.62 -1.32
C ASN A 128 11.97 -18.47 -1.30
N PHE A 129 11.31 -18.70 -0.15
CA PHE A 129 9.86 -18.65 -0.02
C PHE A 129 9.46 -18.24 1.39
N ALA A 130 8.47 -17.35 1.50
CA ALA A 130 7.81 -17.08 2.77
C ALA A 130 6.29 -16.98 2.60
N LEU A 131 5.58 -17.40 3.65
CA LEU A 131 4.14 -17.22 3.82
C LEU A 131 3.94 -16.43 5.11
N TYR A 132 3.13 -15.37 5.07
CA TYR A 132 2.94 -14.47 6.20
C TYR A 132 1.57 -13.81 6.23
N SER A 133 1.26 -13.20 7.37
CA SER A 133 0.19 -12.23 7.54
C SER A 133 0.77 -10.91 8.05
N LYS A 134 0.11 -9.80 7.75
CA LYS A 134 0.54 -8.45 8.12
C LYS A 134 -0.64 -7.64 8.63
N LEU A 135 -0.42 -6.85 9.68
CA LEU A 135 -1.37 -5.90 10.24
C LEU A 135 -0.69 -4.54 10.38
N GLY A 136 -1.26 -3.52 9.80
CA GLY A 136 -0.88 -2.11 9.98
C GLY A 136 -2.03 -1.34 10.59
N LEU A 137 -1.73 -0.44 11.54
CA LEU A 137 -2.70 0.46 12.17
C LEU A 137 -2.10 1.86 12.17
N GLY A 138 -2.84 2.87 11.75
CA GLY A 138 -2.28 4.21 11.68
C GLY A 138 -3.27 5.28 11.28
N ALA A 139 -2.78 6.33 10.64
CA ALA A 139 -3.57 7.49 10.27
C ALA A 139 -3.37 7.85 8.79
N THR A 140 -4.45 8.30 8.18
CA THR A 140 -4.48 8.82 6.82
C THR A 140 -4.80 10.31 6.85
N TYR A 141 -3.95 11.10 6.20
CA TYR A 141 -4.22 12.49 5.85
C TYR A 141 -4.84 12.54 4.45
N MET A 142 -6.08 13.00 4.37
CA MET A 142 -6.80 13.21 3.12
C MET A 142 -6.80 14.70 2.77
N SER A 143 -6.38 15.04 1.56
CA SER A 143 -6.51 16.37 0.99
C SER A 143 -7.53 16.33 -0.14
N TYR A 144 -8.57 17.14 -0.03
CA TYR A 144 -9.67 17.25 -0.99
C TYR A 144 -9.59 18.58 -1.75
N LYS A 145 -9.75 18.51 -3.06
CA LYS A 145 -9.83 19.68 -3.95
C LYS A 145 -11.01 19.51 -4.90
N ALA A 146 -11.85 20.55 -5.01
CA ALA A 146 -12.94 20.59 -5.99
C ALA A 146 -12.95 21.95 -6.69
N THR A 147 -13.39 21.96 -7.96
CA THR A 147 -13.54 23.20 -8.72
C THR A 147 -14.59 24.10 -8.07
N GLY A 148 -14.22 25.33 -7.71
CA GLY A 148 -15.15 26.31 -7.12
C GLY A 148 -15.42 26.12 -5.62
N SER A 149 -14.69 25.26 -4.92
CA SER A 149 -14.79 25.07 -3.46
C SER A 149 -13.43 25.27 -2.78
N ASP A 150 -13.46 25.63 -1.50
CA ASP A 150 -12.25 25.70 -0.68
C ASP A 150 -11.64 24.31 -0.50
N ASN A 151 -10.30 24.28 -0.43
CA ASN A 151 -9.56 23.05 -0.13
C ASN A 151 -9.89 22.60 1.29
N ASP A 152 -10.29 21.34 1.46
CA ASP A 152 -10.54 20.72 2.77
C ASP A 152 -9.50 19.61 3.02
N SER A 153 -9.22 19.35 4.28
CA SER A 153 -8.33 18.27 4.68
C SER A 153 -8.83 17.61 5.96
N LYS A 154 -8.68 16.29 6.04
CA LYS A 154 -9.12 15.49 7.18
C LYS A 154 -8.08 14.45 7.52
N VAL A 155 -7.96 14.16 8.83
CA VAL A 155 -7.15 13.03 9.33
C VAL A 155 -8.09 12.04 9.98
N TYR A 156 -7.92 10.77 9.68
CA TYR A 156 -8.72 9.70 10.27
C TYR A 156 -7.86 8.45 10.49
N PHE A 157 -8.32 7.59 11.40
CA PHE A 157 -7.66 6.33 11.70
C PHE A 157 -7.91 5.32 10.57
N MET A 158 -6.84 4.61 10.19
CA MET A 158 -6.92 3.58 9.16
C MET A 158 -6.15 2.33 9.55
N CYS A 159 -6.49 1.24 8.90
CA CYS A 159 -5.82 -0.04 9.05
C CYS A 159 -5.58 -0.73 7.71
N GLN A 160 -4.61 -1.64 7.72
CA GLN A 160 -4.37 -2.61 6.66
C GLN A 160 -4.24 -3.99 7.27
N VAL A 161 -5.01 -4.93 6.78
CA VAL A 161 -4.90 -6.34 7.13
C VAL A 161 -4.57 -7.11 5.87
N SER A 162 -3.35 -7.64 5.76
CA SER A 162 -3.00 -8.62 4.73
C SER A 162 -3.13 -10.01 5.37
N ALA A 163 -4.28 -10.66 5.12
CA ALA A 163 -4.59 -11.96 5.71
C ALA A 163 -3.60 -13.02 5.27
N ILE A 164 -3.20 -12.96 4.00
CA ILE A 164 -2.21 -13.86 3.42
C ILE A 164 -1.27 -13.08 2.50
N GLY A 165 0.03 -13.31 2.68
CA GLY A 165 1.09 -12.80 1.83
C GLY A 165 2.07 -13.91 1.49
N VAL A 166 2.54 -13.92 0.25
CA VAL A 166 3.55 -14.86 -0.25
C VAL A 166 4.73 -14.10 -0.81
N GLU A 167 5.93 -14.60 -0.54
CA GLU A 167 7.20 -14.04 -1.05
C GLU A 167 7.99 -15.11 -1.76
N PHE A 168 8.60 -14.74 -2.88
CA PHE A 168 9.47 -15.60 -3.68
C PHE A 168 10.77 -14.87 -4.03
N GLY A 169 11.88 -15.53 -3.86
CA GLY A 169 13.23 -15.02 -4.12
C GLY A 169 14.13 -15.13 -2.89
N SER A 170 15.40 -14.74 -3.02
CA SER A 170 16.38 -14.82 -1.94
C SER A 170 16.49 -13.50 -1.16
N LYS A 171 17.46 -12.64 -1.49
CA LYS A 171 17.59 -11.27 -0.96
C LYS A 171 16.58 -10.33 -1.62
N LEU A 172 16.49 -10.36 -2.95
CA LEU A 172 15.45 -9.69 -3.71
C LEU A 172 14.27 -10.64 -3.85
N ARG A 173 13.10 -10.22 -3.39
CA ARG A 173 11.86 -11.02 -3.38
C ARG A 173 10.74 -10.28 -4.09
N GLY A 174 10.05 -10.99 -4.99
CA GLY A 174 8.70 -10.60 -5.39
C GLY A 174 7.71 -11.02 -4.32
N PHE A 175 6.66 -10.26 -4.10
CA PHE A 175 5.60 -10.63 -3.17
C PHE A 175 4.21 -10.28 -3.68
N PHE A 176 3.23 -11.03 -3.19
CA PHE A 176 1.80 -10.78 -3.36
C PHE A 176 1.10 -10.90 -2.02
N GLU A 177 0.12 -10.04 -1.80
CA GLU A 177 -0.73 -10.04 -0.61
C GLU A 177 -2.20 -9.96 -1.00
N ALA A 178 -3.04 -10.64 -0.22
CA ALA A 178 -4.48 -10.51 -0.26
C ALA A 178 -5.00 -10.11 1.13
N GLY A 179 -5.88 -9.11 1.16
CA GLY A 179 -6.37 -8.57 2.41
C GLY A 179 -7.38 -7.46 2.23
N GLY A 180 -7.29 -6.43 3.04
CA GLY A 180 -8.11 -5.24 2.95
C GLY A 180 -7.57 -4.10 3.77
N GLY A 181 -7.81 -2.89 3.32
CA GLY A 181 -7.36 -1.68 3.98
C GLY A 181 -6.85 -0.63 3.02
N GLU A 182 -6.01 0.26 3.54
CA GLU A 182 -5.52 1.44 2.83
C GLU A 182 -4.53 1.12 1.70
N GLN A 183 -3.83 -0.01 1.78
CA GLN A 183 -2.97 -0.45 0.68
C GLN A 183 -3.75 -1.12 -0.46
N GLY A 184 -5.01 -1.55 -0.21
CA GLY A 184 -5.85 -2.25 -1.17
C GLY A 184 -6.18 -3.68 -0.76
N ILE A 185 -6.93 -4.37 -1.63
CA ILE A 185 -7.35 -5.77 -1.43
C ILE A 185 -6.29 -6.73 -1.94
N ILE A 186 -5.72 -6.44 -3.10
CA ILE A 186 -4.65 -7.21 -3.72
C ILE A 186 -3.46 -6.28 -3.90
N LEU A 187 -2.31 -6.71 -3.37
CA LEU A 187 -1.06 -6.00 -3.51
C LEU A 187 -0.02 -6.88 -4.21
N GLY A 188 0.82 -6.25 -5.00
CA GLY A 188 2.00 -6.89 -5.56
C GLY A 188 3.19 -5.95 -5.50
N GLY A 189 4.38 -6.51 -5.28
CA GLY A 189 5.56 -5.67 -5.13
C GLY A 189 6.86 -6.44 -5.12
N ILE A 190 7.92 -5.70 -4.85
CA ILE A 190 9.27 -6.22 -4.65
C ILE A 190 9.81 -5.73 -3.32
N LYS A 191 10.60 -6.57 -2.66
CA LYS A 191 11.31 -6.21 -1.43
C LYS A 191 12.74 -6.72 -1.44
N TYR A 192 13.57 -6.05 -0.68
CA TYR A 192 14.97 -6.41 -0.49
C TYR A 192 15.25 -6.66 0.98
N LYS A 193 15.89 -7.80 1.29
CA LYS A 193 16.32 -8.21 2.63
C LYS A 193 17.81 -8.00 2.81
N PHE A 194 18.20 -7.43 3.96
CA PHE A 194 19.59 -7.07 4.29
C PHE A 194 19.86 -7.12 5.80
#